data_be97dcdcfa69226b5694b41a8c7c05a8
#
_entry.id   be97dcdcfa69226b5694b41a8c7c05a8
#
_cell.length_a   1.000
_cell.length_b   1.000
_cell.length_c   1.000
_cell.angle_alpha   90.00
_cell.angle_beta   90.00
_cell.angle_gamma   90.00
#
_symmetry.space_group_name_H-M   'P 1'
#
loop_
_entity.id
_entity.type
_entity.pdbx_description
1 polymer ?
#
loop_
_entity_poly.entity_id
_entity_poly.type
_entity_poly.pdbx_seq_one_letter_code
_entity_poly.pdbx_strand_id
1 'polypeptide(L)'
;KEDMGSIEAPFKFDTKNSIKDLVIGYLPDAFKNGATKIDKSTLKAIKSLGAKVVKVQLEDLPYMSLINILYAEAAAAFEHLTLSGKDDTLTWQDDGAWPNTFRKARFLSAVDHVQLDRLRYLTMKSVAKLFKDIDVLIGPFDTGPGPMLVATNFTGHPCLHIRAGFEQLASRGAASLSDGKLNTGEAGEGKKFRVPHGISLWGNLFEEGKVLNVGMALEKKLNVWKERPSIDS
;
A
#
# COMPACT_ATOMS: atom_id res chain seq x y z
N LYS A 1 17.86 -24.75 -3.22
CA LYS A 1 16.77 -23.85 -2.79
C LYS A 1 17.12 -23.31 -1.42
N GLU A 2 17.51 -22.03 -1.33
CA GLU A 2 17.85 -21.39 -0.06
C GLU A 2 16.62 -20.95 0.72
N ASP A 3 15.51 -20.65 0.02
CA ASP A 3 14.22 -20.33 0.61
C ASP A 3 13.20 -21.45 0.35
N MET A 4 12.82 -22.15 1.42
CA MET A 4 11.84 -23.23 1.38
C MET A 4 10.41 -22.72 1.15
N GLY A 5 10.14 -21.45 1.42
CA GLY A 5 8.84 -20.80 1.16
C GLY A 5 8.65 -20.37 -0.30
N SER A 6 9.71 -20.34 -1.10
CA SER A 6 9.61 -19.96 -2.50
C SER A 6 9.08 -21.12 -3.36
N ILE A 7 8.25 -20.79 -4.33
CA ILE A 7 7.83 -21.74 -5.36
C ILE A 7 8.45 -21.38 -6.71
N GLU A 8 8.75 -22.39 -7.52
CA GLU A 8 9.08 -22.18 -8.92
C GLU A 8 7.80 -22.07 -9.73
N ALA A 9 7.49 -20.86 -10.18
CA ALA A 9 6.39 -20.62 -11.09
C ALA A 9 6.87 -19.75 -12.26
N PRO A 10 6.42 -20.00 -13.50
CA PRO A 10 6.80 -19.16 -14.63
C PRO A 10 6.20 -17.77 -14.44
N PHE A 11 7.05 -16.74 -14.49
CA PHE A 11 6.59 -15.36 -14.50
C PHE A 11 5.93 -15.03 -15.83
N LYS A 12 4.62 -14.82 -15.82
CA LYS A 12 3.78 -14.59 -17.00
C LYS A 12 3.50 -13.10 -17.18
N PHE A 13 4.44 -12.39 -17.77
CA PHE A 13 4.25 -11.00 -18.15
C PHE A 13 4.47 -10.84 -19.65
N ASP A 14 3.45 -10.36 -20.36
CA ASP A 14 3.54 -10.04 -21.79
C ASP A 14 3.00 -8.63 -22.03
N THR A 15 3.88 -7.75 -22.51
CA THR A 15 3.57 -6.35 -22.81
C THR A 15 2.54 -6.15 -23.93
N LYS A 16 2.24 -7.20 -24.68
CA LYS A 16 1.24 -7.20 -25.77
C LYS A 16 -0.15 -7.64 -25.30
N ASN A 17 -0.27 -8.16 -24.08
CA ASN A 17 -1.55 -8.65 -23.57
C ASN A 17 -2.56 -7.51 -23.43
N SER A 18 -3.74 -7.75 -23.97
CA SER A 18 -4.91 -6.88 -23.79
C SER A 18 -5.46 -7.07 -22.37
N ILE A 19 -5.97 -5.98 -21.78
CA ILE A 19 -6.67 -6.04 -20.48
C ILE A 19 -8.19 -6.14 -20.66
N LYS A 20 -8.70 -6.26 -21.89
CA LYS A 20 -10.15 -6.25 -22.17
C LYS A 20 -10.89 -7.44 -21.55
N ASP A 21 -10.21 -8.58 -21.43
CA ASP A 21 -10.78 -9.80 -20.88
C ASP A 21 -10.63 -9.90 -19.35
N LEU A 22 -9.95 -8.91 -18.74
CA LEU A 22 -9.74 -8.88 -17.30
C LEU A 22 -10.94 -8.25 -16.57
N VAL A 23 -11.23 -8.81 -15.40
CA VAL A 23 -12.23 -8.29 -14.47
C VAL A 23 -11.52 -7.46 -13.40
N ILE A 24 -11.78 -6.15 -13.38
CA ILE A 24 -11.19 -5.22 -12.42
C ILE A 24 -12.21 -4.90 -11.33
N GLY A 25 -11.90 -5.33 -10.12
CA GLY A 25 -12.70 -5.01 -8.93
C GLY A 25 -12.37 -3.63 -8.36
N TYR A 26 -13.31 -3.00 -7.69
CA TYR A 26 -13.08 -1.84 -6.84
C TYR A 26 -14.01 -1.84 -5.63
N LEU A 27 -13.52 -1.32 -4.50
CA LEU A 27 -14.31 -1.11 -3.28
C LEU A 27 -15.05 0.25 -3.39
N PRO A 28 -16.39 0.28 -3.47
CA PRO A 28 -17.12 1.54 -3.68
C PRO A 28 -16.84 2.61 -2.61
N ASP A 29 -16.70 2.20 -1.36
CA ASP A 29 -16.53 3.13 -0.25
C ASP A 29 -15.14 3.79 -0.25
N ALA A 30 -14.11 3.11 -0.77
CA ALA A 30 -12.79 3.72 -0.98
C ALA A 30 -12.83 4.86 -2.00
N PHE A 31 -13.78 4.84 -2.94
CA PHE A 31 -13.95 5.90 -3.94
C PHE A 31 -14.98 6.97 -3.57
N LYS A 32 -15.73 6.77 -2.47
CA LYS A 32 -16.65 7.79 -1.93
C LYS A 32 -15.96 8.68 -0.90
N ASN A 33 -15.27 8.08 0.05
CA ASN A 33 -14.71 8.72 1.23
C ASN A 33 -13.21 8.97 1.02
N GLY A 34 -12.83 10.25 0.92
CA GLY A 34 -11.42 10.66 0.78
C GLY A 34 -10.81 10.54 -0.61
N ALA A 35 -11.44 9.83 -1.54
CA ALA A 35 -10.91 9.69 -2.90
C ALA A 35 -10.87 11.03 -3.65
N THR A 36 -9.73 11.32 -4.25
CA THR A 36 -9.45 12.54 -5.00
C THR A 36 -10.15 12.55 -6.36
N LYS A 37 -10.07 13.68 -7.04
CA LYS A 37 -10.50 13.76 -8.46
C LYS A 37 -9.65 12.87 -9.35
N ILE A 38 -8.37 12.69 -9.01
CA ILE A 38 -7.42 11.84 -9.75
C ILE A 38 -7.84 10.37 -9.62
N ASP A 39 -8.15 9.89 -8.42
CA ASP A 39 -8.62 8.52 -8.21
C ASP A 39 -9.87 8.21 -9.03
N LYS A 40 -10.86 9.10 -8.96
CA LYS A 40 -12.11 8.97 -9.72
C LYS A 40 -11.91 9.01 -11.23
N SER A 41 -10.98 9.84 -11.72
CA SER A 41 -10.63 9.90 -13.16
C SER A 41 -9.88 8.65 -13.60
N THR A 42 -9.02 8.11 -12.74
CA THR A 42 -8.28 6.87 -12.99
C THR A 42 -9.20 5.66 -13.10
N LEU A 43 -10.22 5.57 -12.23
CA LEU A 43 -11.25 4.53 -12.34
C LEU A 43 -12.07 4.66 -13.65
N LYS A 44 -12.30 5.87 -14.15
CA LYS A 44 -12.91 6.10 -15.47
C LYS A 44 -11.97 5.71 -16.61
N ALA A 45 -10.68 6.01 -16.47
CA ALA A 45 -9.66 5.67 -17.46
C ALA A 45 -9.58 4.15 -17.68
N ILE A 46 -9.57 3.36 -16.60
CA ILE A 46 -9.50 1.89 -16.72
C ILE A 46 -10.75 1.31 -17.41
N LYS A 47 -11.93 1.86 -17.14
CA LYS A 47 -13.17 1.50 -17.87
C LYS A 47 -13.04 1.78 -19.37
N SER A 48 -12.42 2.90 -19.74
CA SER A 48 -12.24 3.29 -21.15
C SER A 48 -11.23 2.41 -21.90
N LEU A 49 -10.43 1.62 -21.21
CA LEU A 49 -9.52 0.62 -21.79
C LEU A 49 -10.21 -0.68 -22.17
N GLY A 50 -11.51 -0.81 -21.85
CA GLY A 50 -12.33 -1.94 -22.22
C GLY A 50 -12.37 -3.10 -21.21
N ALA A 51 -11.68 -2.97 -20.07
CA ALA A 51 -11.78 -3.95 -19.00
C ALA A 51 -13.18 -3.96 -18.36
N LYS A 52 -13.62 -5.14 -17.92
CA LYS A 52 -14.87 -5.27 -17.14
C LYS A 52 -14.62 -4.75 -15.72
N VAL A 53 -15.27 -3.65 -15.31
CA VAL A 53 -15.10 -3.06 -13.97
C VAL A 53 -16.31 -3.37 -13.11
N VAL A 54 -16.10 -4.02 -11.97
CA VAL A 54 -17.14 -4.48 -11.05
C VAL A 54 -16.95 -3.95 -9.63
N LYS A 55 -18.05 -3.79 -8.92
CA LYS A 55 -18.03 -3.49 -7.49
C LYS A 55 -17.77 -4.77 -6.70
N VAL A 56 -16.90 -4.68 -5.71
CA VAL A 56 -16.63 -5.77 -4.77
C VAL A 56 -16.70 -5.25 -3.34
N GLN A 57 -16.77 -6.17 -2.40
CA GLN A 57 -16.76 -5.87 -0.96
C GLN A 57 -15.72 -6.73 -0.28
N LEU A 58 -14.97 -6.13 0.63
CA LEU A 58 -14.11 -6.84 1.57
C LEU A 58 -14.98 -7.23 2.78
N GLU A 59 -14.77 -8.41 3.35
CA GLU A 59 -15.46 -8.80 4.58
C GLU A 59 -15.12 -7.84 5.72
N ASP A 60 -16.05 -7.62 6.63
CA ASP A 60 -15.84 -6.75 7.78
C ASP A 60 -15.02 -7.49 8.86
N LEU A 61 -13.71 -7.30 8.82
CA LEU A 61 -12.74 -7.84 9.76
C LEU A 61 -11.87 -6.70 10.31
N PRO A 62 -11.35 -6.83 11.52
CA PRO A 62 -10.49 -5.81 12.12
C PRO A 62 -9.06 -5.86 11.55
N TYR A 63 -8.90 -5.67 10.24
CA TYR A 63 -7.63 -5.78 9.51
C TYR A 63 -6.50 -4.99 10.15
N MET A 64 -6.79 -3.77 10.64
CA MET A 64 -5.80 -2.89 11.25
C MET A 64 -5.14 -3.50 12.49
N SER A 65 -5.82 -4.43 13.17
CA SER A 65 -5.23 -5.13 14.31
C SER A 65 -4.01 -5.98 13.93
N LEU A 66 -3.91 -6.42 12.67
CA LEU A 66 -2.77 -7.20 12.18
C LEU A 66 -1.44 -6.43 12.24
N ILE A 67 -1.46 -5.09 12.26
CA ILE A 67 -0.25 -4.27 12.41
C ILE A 67 0.51 -4.62 13.69
N ASN A 68 -0.16 -5.10 14.74
CA ASN A 68 0.51 -5.52 15.96
C ASN A 68 1.43 -6.73 15.75
N ILE A 69 1.17 -7.58 14.74
CA ILE A 69 2.11 -8.64 14.34
C ILE A 69 3.38 -7.99 13.79
N LEU A 70 3.26 -7.04 12.86
CA LEU A 70 4.40 -6.29 12.31
C LEU A 70 5.23 -5.63 13.43
N TYR A 71 4.58 -5.02 14.41
CA TYR A 71 5.27 -4.38 15.51
C TYR A 71 6.04 -5.38 16.38
N ALA A 72 5.47 -6.56 16.65
CA ALA A 72 6.14 -7.62 17.39
C ALA A 72 7.34 -8.18 16.60
N GLU A 73 7.18 -8.45 15.31
CA GLU A 73 8.25 -8.91 14.43
C GLU A 73 9.38 -7.88 14.31
N ALA A 74 9.03 -6.61 14.16
CA ALA A 74 10.01 -5.52 14.12
C ALA A 74 10.76 -5.38 15.46
N ALA A 75 10.04 -5.47 16.60
CA ALA A 75 10.67 -5.45 17.92
C ALA A 75 11.63 -6.63 18.12
N ALA A 76 11.32 -7.81 17.60
CA ALA A 76 12.20 -8.98 17.63
C ALA A 76 13.41 -8.78 16.69
N ALA A 77 13.21 -8.30 15.49
CA ALA A 77 14.28 -8.06 14.51
C ALA A 77 15.29 -7.00 15.00
N PHE A 78 14.80 -5.96 15.68
CA PHE A 78 15.63 -4.87 16.23
C PHE A 78 15.88 -5.00 17.74
N GLU A 79 15.73 -6.19 18.33
CA GLU A 79 15.86 -6.41 19.76
C GLU A 79 17.21 -5.93 20.32
N HIS A 80 18.32 -6.21 19.61
CA HIS A 80 19.64 -5.76 20.04
C HIS A 80 19.74 -4.24 20.15
N LEU A 81 19.10 -3.50 19.23
CA LEU A 81 19.07 -2.04 19.26
C LEU A 81 18.43 -1.53 20.56
N THR A 82 17.27 -2.10 20.92
CA THR A 82 16.52 -1.74 22.14
C THR A 82 17.26 -2.16 23.41
N LEU A 83 17.74 -3.40 23.49
CA LEU A 83 18.39 -3.91 24.71
C LEU A 83 19.75 -3.25 25.01
N SER A 84 20.45 -2.76 23.98
CA SER A 84 21.71 -2.03 24.17
C SER A 84 21.54 -0.54 24.45
N GLY A 85 20.32 -0.03 24.45
CA GLY A 85 20.02 1.40 24.59
C GLY A 85 20.40 2.26 23.38
N LYS A 86 20.79 1.65 22.27
CA LYS A 86 21.17 2.39 21.05
C LYS A 86 19.97 3.01 20.34
N ASP A 87 18.78 2.54 20.62
CA ASP A 87 17.53 3.14 20.12
C ASP A 87 17.34 4.59 20.64
N ASP A 88 17.96 4.96 21.78
CA ASP A 88 17.98 6.34 22.30
C ASP A 88 18.77 7.31 21.40
N THR A 89 19.64 6.80 20.53
CA THR A 89 20.41 7.63 19.57
C THR A 89 19.62 7.98 18.32
N LEU A 90 18.45 7.37 18.11
CA LEU A 90 17.59 7.69 16.97
C LEU A 90 16.95 9.08 17.17
N THR A 91 16.93 9.87 16.10
CA THR A 91 16.53 11.28 16.16
C THR A 91 15.07 11.51 16.48
N TRP A 92 14.20 10.55 16.16
CA TRP A 92 12.75 10.66 16.38
C TRP A 92 12.33 9.74 17.52
N GLN A 93 11.86 10.35 18.63
CA GLN A 93 11.51 9.66 19.88
C GLN A 93 10.03 9.83 20.30
N ASP A 94 9.16 10.33 19.40
CA ASP A 94 7.74 10.50 19.69
C ASP A 94 7.04 9.15 19.91
N ASP A 95 5.86 9.16 20.52
CA ASP A 95 5.07 7.96 20.80
C ASP A 95 4.79 7.07 19.58
N GLY A 96 4.67 7.67 18.41
CA GLY A 96 4.49 6.98 17.13
C GLY A 96 5.79 6.56 16.45
N ALA A 97 6.96 6.93 17.00
CA ALA A 97 8.25 6.62 16.41
C ALA A 97 8.66 5.16 16.66
N TRP A 98 9.51 4.64 15.80
CA TRP A 98 9.95 3.25 15.86
C TRP A 98 10.59 2.84 17.18
N PRO A 99 11.46 3.65 17.85
CA PRO A 99 12.00 3.26 19.17
C PRO A 99 10.91 2.93 20.17
N ASN A 100 9.91 3.79 20.29
CA ASN A 100 8.79 3.56 21.22
C ASN A 100 7.86 2.44 20.73
N THR A 101 7.72 2.24 19.42
CA THR A 101 6.97 1.10 18.86
C THR A 101 7.65 -0.22 19.23
N PHE A 102 8.98 -0.33 19.11
CA PHE A 102 9.72 -1.52 19.56
C PHE A 102 9.56 -1.79 21.05
N ARG A 103 9.64 -0.75 21.88
CA ARG A 103 9.46 -0.87 23.34
C ARG A 103 8.04 -1.34 23.69
N LYS A 104 7.01 -0.72 23.10
CA LYS A 104 5.60 -1.06 23.36
C LYS A 104 5.23 -2.46 22.88
N ALA A 105 5.73 -2.88 21.72
CA ALA A 105 5.43 -4.18 21.15
C ALA A 105 5.89 -5.36 22.04
N ARG A 106 6.85 -5.15 22.92
CA ARG A 106 7.30 -6.17 23.90
C ARG A 106 6.24 -6.54 24.93
N PHE A 107 5.19 -5.76 25.07
CA PHE A 107 4.07 -6.02 26.00
C PHE A 107 2.92 -6.80 25.33
N LEU A 108 3.01 -7.12 24.03
CA LEU A 108 2.02 -7.99 23.38
C LEU A 108 2.09 -9.38 24.02
N SER A 109 0.95 -9.85 24.54
CA SER A 109 0.90 -11.18 25.14
C SER A 109 1.01 -12.28 24.07
N ALA A 110 1.55 -13.45 24.44
CA ALA A 110 1.58 -14.61 23.55
C ALA A 110 0.16 -15.03 23.11
N VAL A 111 -0.84 -14.88 23.99
CA VAL A 111 -2.24 -15.19 23.67
C VAL A 111 -2.75 -14.24 22.59
N ASP A 112 -2.51 -12.93 22.72
CA ASP A 112 -2.94 -11.95 21.73
C ASP A 112 -2.24 -12.18 20.40
N HIS A 113 -0.94 -12.52 20.42
CA HIS A 113 -0.21 -12.85 19.18
C HIS A 113 -0.82 -14.04 18.45
N VAL A 114 -1.19 -15.10 19.16
CA VAL A 114 -1.89 -16.26 18.58
C VAL A 114 -3.27 -15.87 18.03
N GLN A 115 -4.01 -14.99 18.72
CA GLN A 115 -5.30 -14.50 18.20
C GLN A 115 -5.13 -13.65 16.93
N LEU A 116 -4.09 -12.85 16.87
CA LEU A 116 -3.75 -12.09 15.66
C LEU A 116 -3.38 -13.00 14.48
N ASP A 117 -2.67 -14.11 14.72
CA ASP A 117 -2.39 -15.09 13.66
C ASP A 117 -3.66 -15.80 13.18
N ARG A 118 -4.61 -16.08 14.07
CA ARG A 118 -5.96 -16.55 13.69
C ARG A 118 -6.72 -15.53 12.85
N LEU A 119 -6.64 -14.24 13.20
CA LEU A 119 -7.20 -13.16 12.38
C LEU A 119 -6.53 -13.09 11.00
N ARG A 120 -5.20 -13.28 10.94
CA ARG A 120 -4.47 -13.37 9.67
C ARG A 120 -5.02 -14.49 8.79
N TYR A 121 -5.28 -15.67 9.35
CA TYR A 121 -5.89 -16.76 8.62
C TYR A 121 -7.28 -16.42 8.08
N LEU A 122 -8.14 -15.76 8.87
CA LEU A 122 -9.44 -15.27 8.40
C LEU A 122 -9.29 -14.23 7.28
N THR A 123 -8.28 -13.35 7.39
CA THR A 123 -7.95 -12.37 6.36
C THR A 123 -7.52 -13.06 5.06
N MET A 124 -6.69 -14.11 5.13
CA MET A 124 -6.31 -14.89 3.94
C MET A 124 -7.54 -15.47 3.23
N LYS A 125 -8.52 -16.00 3.98
CA LYS A 125 -9.78 -16.50 3.41
C LYS A 125 -10.61 -15.40 2.78
N SER A 126 -10.72 -14.25 3.43
CA SER A 126 -11.47 -13.08 2.95
C SER A 126 -10.88 -12.54 1.64
N VAL A 127 -9.56 -12.36 1.58
CA VAL A 127 -8.88 -11.85 0.38
C VAL A 127 -8.90 -12.87 -0.76
N ALA A 128 -8.72 -14.17 -0.46
CA ALA A 128 -8.87 -15.23 -1.47
C ALA A 128 -10.30 -15.27 -2.07
N LYS A 129 -11.32 -15.05 -1.24
CA LYS A 129 -12.70 -14.93 -1.71
C LYS A 129 -12.91 -13.69 -2.59
N LEU A 130 -12.30 -12.55 -2.23
CA LEU A 130 -12.34 -11.33 -3.03
C LEU A 130 -11.78 -11.56 -4.44
N PHE A 131 -10.64 -12.22 -4.55
CA PHE A 131 -9.96 -12.49 -5.83
C PHE A 131 -10.53 -13.69 -6.60
N LYS A 132 -11.58 -14.34 -6.12
CA LYS A 132 -12.23 -15.44 -6.84
C LYS A 132 -12.89 -14.98 -8.15
N ASP A 133 -13.47 -13.77 -8.13
CA ASP A 133 -14.30 -13.26 -9.22
C ASP A 133 -13.67 -12.04 -9.94
N ILE A 134 -12.45 -11.64 -9.55
CA ILE A 134 -11.71 -10.53 -10.15
C ILE A 134 -10.25 -10.92 -10.38
N ASP A 135 -9.64 -10.30 -11.39
CA ASP A 135 -8.22 -10.48 -11.71
C ASP A 135 -7.32 -9.45 -10.99
N VAL A 136 -7.80 -8.20 -10.90
CA VAL A 136 -7.07 -7.09 -10.27
C VAL A 136 -8.06 -6.23 -9.49
N LEU A 137 -7.68 -5.81 -8.30
CA LEU A 137 -8.39 -4.79 -7.53
C LEU A 137 -7.72 -3.44 -7.74
N ILE A 138 -8.51 -2.38 -7.99
CA ILE A 138 -8.02 -1.00 -8.05
C ILE A 138 -8.55 -0.19 -6.86
N GLY A 139 -7.69 0.62 -6.24
CA GLY A 139 -8.07 1.51 -5.15
C GLY A 139 -7.22 2.76 -5.09
N PRO A 140 -7.71 3.83 -4.44
CA PRO A 140 -6.92 5.00 -4.14
C PRO A 140 -5.62 4.63 -3.44
N PHE A 141 -4.55 5.36 -3.75
CA PHE A 141 -3.34 5.31 -2.94
C PHE A 141 -3.64 6.01 -1.62
N ASP A 142 -3.67 5.24 -0.54
CA ASP A 142 -3.86 5.78 0.79
C ASP A 142 -2.52 6.25 1.36
N THR A 143 -2.49 7.45 1.90
CA THR A 143 -1.31 8.00 2.59
C THR A 143 -1.10 7.40 3.98
N GLY A 144 -2.05 6.58 4.43
CA GLY A 144 -1.99 5.78 5.66
C GLY A 144 -2.28 4.31 5.39
N PRO A 145 -2.05 3.43 6.36
CA PRO A 145 -2.36 2.02 6.23
C PRO A 145 -3.89 1.82 6.17
N GLY A 146 -4.43 1.77 4.95
CA GLY A 146 -5.82 1.38 4.72
C GLY A 146 -6.02 -0.13 4.83
N PRO A 147 -7.28 -0.61 4.98
CA PRO A 147 -7.58 -2.03 5.17
C PRO A 147 -6.97 -2.93 4.09
N MET A 148 -6.98 -2.50 2.83
CA MET A 148 -6.41 -3.30 1.73
C MET A 148 -4.89 -3.39 1.80
N LEU A 149 -4.19 -2.30 2.13
CA LEU A 149 -2.75 -2.33 2.29
C LEU A 149 -2.35 -3.32 3.39
N VAL A 150 -3.01 -3.24 4.55
CA VAL A 150 -2.74 -4.16 5.66
C VAL A 150 -3.10 -5.59 5.28
N ALA A 151 -4.32 -5.83 4.77
CA ALA A 151 -4.78 -7.17 4.41
C ALA A 151 -3.82 -7.86 3.42
N THR A 152 -3.43 -7.17 2.34
CA THR A 152 -2.60 -7.77 1.29
C THR A 152 -1.15 -7.98 1.72
N ASN A 153 -0.58 -7.11 2.55
CA ASN A 153 0.75 -7.35 3.15
C ASN A 153 0.75 -8.61 4.03
N PHE A 154 -0.29 -8.79 4.86
CA PHE A 154 -0.37 -9.96 5.75
C PHE A 154 -0.80 -11.25 5.06
N THR A 155 -1.23 -11.20 3.80
CA THR A 155 -1.65 -12.36 3.00
C THR A 155 -0.75 -12.64 1.81
N GLY A 156 0.26 -11.79 1.55
CA GLY A 156 1.26 -11.99 0.51
C GLY A 156 0.81 -11.62 -0.92
N HIS A 157 -0.28 -10.87 -1.06
CA HIS A 157 -0.79 -10.49 -2.39
C HIS A 157 0.07 -9.38 -3.02
N PRO A 158 0.39 -9.48 -4.31
CA PRO A 158 1.18 -8.47 -5.00
C PRO A 158 0.44 -7.15 -5.11
N CYS A 159 1.17 -6.05 -4.94
CA CYS A 159 0.65 -4.69 -5.12
C CYS A 159 1.58 -3.89 -6.04
N LEU A 160 0.97 -3.12 -6.93
CA LEU A 160 1.65 -2.18 -7.80
C LEU A 160 1.08 -0.78 -7.55
N HIS A 161 1.96 0.17 -7.23
CA HIS A 161 1.61 1.59 -7.17
C HIS A 161 2.13 2.29 -8.43
N ILE A 162 1.25 2.98 -9.13
CA ILE A 162 1.61 3.81 -10.28
C ILE A 162 1.21 5.26 -10.04
N ARG A 163 1.94 6.18 -10.66
CA ARG A 163 1.57 7.58 -10.63
C ARG A 163 0.36 7.83 -11.53
N ALA A 164 -0.70 8.36 -10.94
CA ALA A 164 -1.98 8.64 -11.61
C ALA A 164 -2.16 10.11 -11.98
N GLY A 165 -1.42 11.02 -11.35
CA GLY A 165 -1.49 12.46 -11.59
C GLY A 165 -0.67 13.26 -10.60
N PHE A 166 -1.06 14.52 -10.42
CA PHE A 166 -0.42 15.44 -9.48
C PHE A 166 -1.47 16.29 -8.77
N GLU A 167 -1.25 16.52 -7.49
CA GLU A 167 -2.07 17.40 -6.66
C GLU A 167 -1.28 18.65 -6.24
N GLN A 168 -1.99 19.71 -5.92
CA GLN A 168 -1.43 20.92 -5.35
C GLN A 168 -1.66 20.91 -3.84
N LEU A 169 -0.63 20.55 -3.07
CA LEU A 169 -0.72 20.39 -1.62
C LEU A 169 0.16 21.41 -0.90
N ALA A 170 -0.30 21.86 0.26
CA ALA A 170 0.46 22.77 1.11
C ALA A 170 1.70 22.10 1.71
N SER A 171 1.71 20.78 1.81
CA SER A 171 2.84 19.97 2.31
C SER A 171 3.21 18.89 1.31
N ARG A 172 4.47 18.46 1.32
CA ARG A 172 4.94 17.28 0.57
C ARG A 172 4.55 15.96 1.25
N GLY A 173 3.97 16.01 2.45
CA GLY A 173 3.65 14.83 3.24
C GLY A 173 4.87 14.10 3.85
N ALA A 174 6.08 14.50 3.49
CA ALA A 174 7.30 13.94 4.06
C ALA A 174 7.59 14.65 5.39
N ALA A 175 7.52 13.91 6.49
CA ALA A 175 8.01 14.38 7.77
C ALA A 175 9.53 14.11 7.86
N SER A 176 10.29 15.11 8.24
CA SER A 176 11.70 14.96 8.58
C SER A 176 11.99 15.72 9.88
N LEU A 177 12.99 15.28 10.63
CA LEU A 177 13.47 16.03 11.78
C LEU A 177 14.63 16.91 11.33
N SER A 178 14.51 18.21 11.58
CA SER A 178 15.59 19.18 11.46
C SER A 178 15.74 19.89 12.79
N ASP A 179 16.94 19.86 13.35
CA ASP A 179 17.26 20.49 14.65
C ASP A 179 16.30 20.05 15.80
N GLY A 180 15.90 18.79 15.81
CA GLY A 180 14.96 18.24 16.80
C GLY A 180 13.50 18.68 16.64
N LYS A 181 13.16 19.38 15.56
CA LYS A 181 11.80 19.79 15.23
C LYS A 181 11.28 19.02 14.03
N LEU A 182 10.01 18.60 14.12
CA LEU A 182 9.32 17.95 13.00
C LEU A 182 9.13 18.97 11.87
N ASN A 183 9.77 18.69 10.72
CA ASN A 183 9.57 19.45 9.50
C ASN A 183 8.57 18.67 8.61
N THR A 184 7.38 19.22 8.44
CA THR A 184 6.33 18.65 7.60
C THR A 184 6.51 18.96 6.12
N GLY A 185 7.57 19.66 5.74
CA GLY A 185 7.82 20.03 4.35
C GLY A 185 6.79 21.00 3.80
N GLU A 186 6.28 21.92 4.62
CA GLU A 186 5.29 22.89 4.18
C GLU A 186 5.84 23.90 3.17
N ALA A 187 5.00 24.30 2.22
CA ALA A 187 5.38 25.21 1.13
C ALA A 187 5.47 26.69 1.56
N GLY A 188 5.05 27.00 2.80
CA GLY A 188 4.87 28.38 3.27
C GLY A 188 3.52 28.98 2.90
N GLU A 189 3.23 30.16 3.44
CA GLU A 189 1.91 30.80 3.32
C GLU A 189 1.53 31.05 1.85
N GLY A 190 0.34 30.59 1.47
CA GLY A 190 -0.23 30.76 0.12
C GLY A 190 0.44 29.97 -0.99
N LYS A 191 1.52 29.25 -0.72
CA LYS A 191 2.22 28.40 -1.69
C LYS A 191 1.75 26.95 -1.64
N LYS A 192 1.92 26.23 -2.75
CA LYS A 192 1.60 24.81 -2.86
C LYS A 192 2.68 24.08 -3.61
N PHE A 193 2.92 22.84 -3.21
CA PHE A 193 3.77 21.92 -3.96
C PHE A 193 2.93 21.13 -4.96
N ARG A 194 3.50 20.89 -6.12
CA ARG A 194 2.97 19.90 -7.07
C ARG A 194 3.48 18.52 -6.66
N VAL A 195 2.60 17.74 -6.00
CA VAL A 195 2.93 16.44 -5.40
C VAL A 195 2.38 15.32 -6.29
N PRO A 196 3.17 14.28 -6.62
CA PRO A 196 2.65 13.13 -7.36
C PRO A 196 1.59 12.41 -6.54
N HIS A 197 0.51 12.00 -7.20
CA HIS A 197 -0.56 11.19 -6.64
C HIS A 197 -0.61 9.83 -7.32
N GLY A 198 -0.71 8.76 -6.53
CA GLY A 198 -0.70 7.38 -7.01
C GLY A 198 -2.08 6.74 -7.04
N ILE A 199 -2.13 5.57 -7.67
CA ILE A 199 -3.22 4.62 -7.57
C ILE A 199 -2.65 3.23 -7.29
N SER A 200 -3.35 2.41 -6.54
CA SER A 200 -2.92 1.07 -6.16
C SER A 200 -3.65 0.01 -6.96
N LEU A 201 -2.93 -1.00 -7.38
CA LEU A 201 -3.42 -2.19 -8.06
C LEU A 201 -2.95 -3.41 -7.27
N TRP A 202 -3.88 -4.28 -6.86
CA TRP A 202 -3.57 -5.53 -6.17
C TRP A 202 -3.99 -6.71 -7.03
N GLY A 203 -3.21 -7.77 -7.04
CA GLY A 203 -3.47 -8.99 -7.76
C GLY A 203 -3.67 -10.20 -6.86
N ASN A 204 -4.12 -11.30 -7.44
CA ASN A 204 -4.12 -12.58 -6.74
C ASN A 204 -2.67 -13.08 -6.56
N LEU A 205 -2.48 -14.03 -5.65
CA LEU A 205 -1.19 -14.66 -5.41
C LEU A 205 -0.60 -15.22 -6.71
N PHE A 206 0.67 -14.92 -6.97
CA PHE A 206 1.42 -15.35 -8.17
C PHE A 206 0.85 -14.85 -9.51
N GLU A 207 0.01 -13.80 -9.47
CA GLU A 207 -0.57 -13.18 -10.67
C GLU A 207 0.01 -11.76 -10.93
N GLU A 208 1.27 -11.55 -10.56
CA GLU A 208 1.99 -10.27 -10.75
C GLU A 208 1.93 -9.78 -12.19
N GLY A 209 1.99 -10.71 -13.15
CA GLY A 209 1.91 -10.40 -14.58
C GLY A 209 0.61 -9.71 -14.98
N LYS A 210 -0.53 -10.09 -14.38
CA LYS A 210 -1.82 -9.41 -14.62
C LYS A 210 -1.80 -7.99 -14.07
N VAL A 211 -1.28 -7.81 -12.85
CA VAL A 211 -1.14 -6.50 -12.19
C VAL A 211 -0.28 -5.57 -13.05
N LEU A 212 0.86 -6.07 -13.53
CA LEU A 212 1.77 -5.32 -14.40
C LEU A 212 1.14 -4.96 -15.74
N ASN A 213 0.37 -5.86 -16.35
CA ASN A 213 -0.34 -5.59 -17.60
C ASN A 213 -1.37 -4.47 -17.45
N VAL A 214 -2.16 -4.51 -16.35
CA VAL A 214 -3.12 -3.45 -16.04
C VAL A 214 -2.40 -2.14 -15.73
N GLY A 215 -1.34 -2.18 -14.94
CA GLY A 215 -0.53 -1.01 -14.60
C GLY A 215 0.06 -0.34 -15.83
N MET A 216 0.69 -1.10 -16.74
CA MET A 216 1.27 -0.59 -17.98
C MET A 216 0.21 0.03 -18.92
N ALA A 217 -0.94 -0.63 -19.07
CA ALA A 217 -2.03 -0.10 -19.90
C ALA A 217 -2.58 1.22 -19.32
N LEU A 218 -2.72 1.29 -18.01
CA LEU A 218 -3.20 2.48 -17.31
C LEU A 218 -2.17 3.61 -17.34
N GLU A 219 -0.89 3.32 -17.10
CA GLU A 219 0.23 4.28 -17.20
C GLU A 219 0.29 4.93 -18.60
N LYS A 220 0.20 4.11 -19.64
CA LYS A 220 0.13 4.58 -21.03
C LYS A 220 -1.08 5.48 -21.27
N LYS A 221 -2.24 5.14 -20.70
CA LYS A 221 -3.48 5.93 -20.83
C LYS A 221 -3.41 7.26 -20.11
N LEU A 222 -2.87 7.28 -18.90
CA LEU A 222 -2.75 8.48 -18.08
C LEU A 222 -1.64 9.42 -18.57
N ASN A 223 -0.58 8.87 -19.16
CA ASN A 223 0.56 9.58 -19.80
C ASN A 223 1.27 10.59 -18.88
N VAL A 224 1.29 10.34 -17.56
CA VAL A 224 1.96 11.21 -16.56
C VAL A 224 3.33 10.68 -16.14
N TRP A 225 3.70 9.48 -16.54
CA TRP A 225 4.94 8.80 -16.14
C TRP A 225 6.22 9.47 -16.67
N LYS A 226 6.12 10.24 -17.75
CA LYS A 226 7.25 10.98 -18.36
C LYS A 226 7.63 12.23 -17.60
N GLU A 227 6.71 12.79 -16.82
CA GLU A 227 6.96 14.01 -16.09
C GLU A 227 8.04 13.82 -15.01
N ARG A 228 8.97 14.72 -14.93
CA ARG A 228 10.07 14.72 -13.96
C ARG A 228 10.04 16.02 -13.17
N PRO A 229 10.48 16.02 -11.87
CA PRO A 229 10.74 17.26 -11.19
C PRO A 229 11.84 18.03 -11.93
N SER A 230 11.75 19.35 -11.96
CA SER A 230 12.87 20.18 -12.36
C SER A 230 13.95 20.06 -11.27
N ILE A 231 15.15 19.71 -11.69
CA ILE A 231 16.33 19.63 -10.82
C ILE A 231 17.23 20.86 -11.01
N ASP A 232 16.74 21.86 -11.70
CA ASP A 232 17.43 23.14 -11.81
C ASP A 232 17.37 23.84 -10.44
N SER A 233 18.55 23.96 -9.87
CA SER A 233 18.85 24.60 -8.58
C SER A 233 18.66 26.11 -8.60
#